data_2ab22f8f8dd5292e54640be64580a95e
#
_entry.id   2ab22f8f8dd5292e54640be64580a95e
#
_cell.length_a   1.000
_cell.length_b   1.000
_cell.length_c   1.000
_cell.angle_alpha   90.00
_cell.angle_beta   90.00
_cell.angle_gamma   90.00
#
_symmetry.space_group_name_H-M   'P 1'
#
loop_
_entity.id
_entity.type
_entity.pdbx_description
1 polymer ?
#
loop_
_entity_poly.entity_id
_entity_poly.type
_entity_poly.pdbx_seq_one_letter_code
_entity_poly.pdbx_strand_id
1 'polypeptide(L)'
;AADPAVLCGDSTSKFCALFAPVTAADTTETADQVKALQAGWSERGISFEDSSARLISVVLHDRFSDTDNTLFIGHVGVLLPAEDGSLYFIEKVAFQEPYRLVKIQNRTELSDYLMEKYDTAWGQDTTRSFIMENDELMDGYRPNPLDSAS
;
A
#
# COMPACT_ATOMS: atom_id res chain seq x y z
N ALA A 1 7.05 -31.72 -4.45
CA ALA A 1 6.76 -30.35 -4.04
C ALA A 1 5.25 -30.25 -3.81
N ALA A 2 4.83 -29.73 -2.64
CA ALA A 2 3.41 -29.55 -2.34
C ALA A 2 2.81 -28.50 -3.30
N ASP A 3 1.58 -28.75 -3.77
CA ASP A 3 0.86 -27.79 -4.61
C ASP A 3 0.60 -26.52 -3.79
N PRO A 4 0.99 -25.34 -4.26
CA PRO A 4 0.73 -24.08 -3.55
C PRO A 4 -0.75 -23.85 -3.23
N ALA A 5 -1.66 -24.36 -4.06
CA ALA A 5 -3.10 -24.30 -3.82
C ALA A 5 -3.55 -25.07 -2.58
N VAL A 6 -2.83 -26.13 -2.21
CA VAL A 6 -3.10 -26.96 -1.02
C VAL A 6 -2.65 -26.25 0.26
N LEU A 7 -1.62 -25.39 0.16
CA LEU A 7 -1.10 -24.66 1.32
C LEU A 7 -1.86 -23.37 1.62
N CYS A 8 -2.52 -22.77 0.62
CA CYS A 8 -3.15 -21.46 0.75
C CYS A 8 -4.69 -21.50 0.81
N GLY A 9 -5.35 -22.57 0.32
CA GLY A 9 -6.81 -22.72 0.38
C GLY A 9 -7.56 -21.44 0.01
N ASP A 10 -8.51 -21.04 0.84
CA ASP A 10 -9.33 -19.84 0.69
C ASP A 10 -8.49 -18.52 0.74
N SER A 11 -7.30 -18.57 1.32
CA SER A 11 -6.41 -17.41 1.45
C SER A 11 -5.86 -16.93 0.10
N THR A 12 -5.72 -17.82 -0.90
CA THR A 12 -5.23 -17.44 -2.24
C THR A 12 -6.21 -16.54 -2.96
N SER A 13 -7.51 -16.83 -2.90
CA SER A 13 -8.54 -15.99 -3.54
C SER A 13 -8.65 -14.64 -2.86
N LYS A 14 -8.52 -14.56 -1.54
CA LYS A 14 -8.47 -13.29 -0.79
C LYS A 14 -7.24 -12.47 -1.13
N PHE A 15 -6.09 -13.14 -1.24
CA PHE A 15 -4.86 -12.49 -1.68
C PHE A 15 -4.99 -11.90 -3.09
N CYS A 16 -5.47 -12.68 -4.05
CA CYS A 16 -5.73 -12.19 -5.41
C CYS A 16 -6.73 -11.03 -5.43
N ALA A 17 -7.79 -11.08 -4.61
CA ALA A 17 -8.79 -10.03 -4.51
C ALA A 17 -8.20 -8.73 -3.94
N LEU A 18 -7.27 -8.81 -2.98
CA LEU A 18 -6.58 -7.65 -2.41
C LEU A 18 -5.73 -6.92 -3.47
N PHE A 19 -4.97 -7.68 -4.25
CA PHE A 19 -4.02 -7.13 -5.23
C PHE A 19 -4.64 -6.80 -6.59
N ALA A 20 -5.87 -7.24 -6.85
CA ALA A 20 -6.54 -6.89 -8.10
C ALA A 20 -6.80 -5.37 -8.17
N PRO A 21 -6.59 -4.73 -9.34
CA PRO A 21 -6.82 -3.30 -9.48
C PRO A 21 -8.25 -2.88 -9.10
N VAL A 22 -8.38 -1.70 -8.54
CA VAL A 22 -9.67 -1.06 -8.18
C VAL A 22 -9.88 0.13 -9.10
N THR A 23 -11.11 0.36 -9.55
CA THR A 23 -11.44 1.58 -10.31
C THR A 23 -11.18 2.81 -9.44
N ALA A 24 -10.35 3.72 -9.96
CA ALA A 24 -10.04 4.98 -9.29
C ALA A 24 -11.20 5.98 -9.42
N ALA A 25 -11.25 6.93 -8.50
CA ALA A 25 -12.10 8.11 -8.66
C ALA A 25 -11.54 9.04 -9.75
N ASP A 26 -12.41 9.82 -10.38
CA ASP A 26 -12.01 10.79 -11.43
C ASP A 26 -11.52 12.10 -10.79
N THR A 27 -10.47 12.02 -10.02
CA THR A 27 -9.85 13.13 -9.27
C THR A 27 -8.41 12.79 -8.93
N THR A 28 -7.61 13.81 -8.62
CA THR A 28 -6.23 13.67 -8.13
C THR A 28 -6.14 13.74 -6.61
N GLU A 29 -7.28 13.89 -5.92
CA GLU A 29 -7.32 14.03 -4.46
C GLU A 29 -7.15 12.68 -3.77
N THR A 30 -6.14 12.56 -2.91
CA THR A 30 -5.83 11.33 -2.17
C THR A 30 -7.03 10.82 -1.36
N ALA A 31 -7.76 11.71 -0.70
CA ALA A 31 -8.90 11.32 0.13
C ALA A 31 -10.02 10.62 -0.67
N ASP A 32 -10.23 11.02 -1.92
CA ASP A 32 -11.24 10.39 -2.78
C ASP A 32 -10.74 9.03 -3.30
N GLN A 33 -9.45 8.90 -3.56
CA GLN A 33 -8.86 7.63 -3.96
C GLN A 33 -8.87 6.61 -2.79
N VAL A 34 -8.63 7.06 -1.57
CA VAL A 34 -8.79 6.22 -0.37
C VAL A 34 -10.21 5.66 -0.28
N LYS A 35 -11.23 6.49 -0.47
CA LYS A 35 -12.64 6.05 -0.46
C LYS A 35 -12.94 5.05 -1.59
N ALA A 36 -12.42 5.31 -2.80
CA ALA A 36 -12.59 4.40 -3.94
C ALA A 36 -11.95 3.04 -3.66
N LEU A 37 -10.76 3.01 -3.10
CA LEU A 37 -10.07 1.78 -2.72
C LEU A 37 -10.83 1.01 -1.63
N GLN A 38 -11.27 1.69 -0.58
CA GLN A 38 -12.06 1.11 0.51
C GLN A 38 -13.37 0.49 -0.01
N ALA A 39 -14.06 1.19 -0.91
CA ALA A 39 -15.29 0.68 -1.54
C ALA A 39 -15.01 -0.58 -2.38
N GLY A 40 -13.96 -0.57 -3.20
CA GLY A 40 -13.56 -1.73 -4.01
C GLY A 40 -13.18 -2.94 -3.17
N TRP A 41 -12.44 -2.74 -2.08
CA TRP A 41 -12.11 -3.83 -1.16
C TRP A 41 -13.34 -4.36 -0.43
N SER A 42 -14.23 -3.48 0.02
CA SER A 42 -15.48 -3.88 0.68
C SER A 42 -16.38 -4.71 -0.24
N GLU A 43 -16.51 -4.33 -1.50
CA GLU A 43 -17.27 -5.10 -2.51
C GLU A 43 -16.70 -6.50 -2.73
N ARG A 44 -15.40 -6.67 -2.58
CA ARG A 44 -14.70 -7.97 -2.68
C ARG A 44 -14.72 -8.77 -1.38
N GLY A 45 -15.34 -8.26 -0.32
CA GLY A 45 -15.38 -8.90 1.00
C GLY A 45 -14.03 -8.92 1.71
N ILE A 46 -13.13 -7.98 1.38
CA ILE A 46 -11.84 -7.85 2.07
C ILE A 46 -12.07 -7.12 3.39
N SER A 47 -11.57 -7.71 4.46
CA SER A 47 -11.52 -7.12 5.79
C SER A 47 -10.16 -7.42 6.43
N PHE A 48 -9.76 -6.58 7.35
CA PHE A 48 -8.49 -6.73 8.07
C PHE A 48 -8.78 -7.06 9.54
N GLU A 49 -8.04 -8.04 10.06
CA GLU A 49 -8.14 -8.37 11.48
C GLU A 49 -7.51 -7.29 12.35
N ASP A 50 -8.11 -7.04 13.50
CA ASP A 50 -7.50 -6.16 14.52
C ASP A 50 -6.36 -6.93 15.21
N SER A 51 -5.14 -6.60 14.82
CA SER A 51 -3.91 -7.25 15.25
C SER A 51 -2.81 -6.19 15.45
N SER A 52 -1.82 -6.50 16.25
CA SER A 52 -0.61 -5.67 16.37
C SER A 52 0.20 -5.64 15.07
N ALA A 53 0.10 -6.67 14.24
CA ALA A 53 0.66 -6.69 12.90
C ALA A 53 -0.28 -5.97 11.93
N ARG A 54 0.23 -4.94 11.25
CA ARG A 54 -0.53 -4.12 10.31
C ARG A 54 0.01 -4.31 8.90
N LEU A 55 -0.87 -4.50 7.93
CA LEU A 55 -0.48 -4.51 6.52
C LEU A 55 -0.26 -3.08 6.04
N ILE A 56 0.91 -2.82 5.51
CA ILE A 56 1.24 -1.54 4.86
C ILE A 56 1.21 -1.78 3.36
N SER A 57 0.42 -0.99 2.65
CA SER A 57 0.28 -1.05 1.19
C SER A 57 0.61 0.30 0.58
N VAL A 58 1.56 0.33 -0.34
CA VAL A 58 1.81 1.50 -1.18
C VAL A 58 0.89 1.39 -2.38
N VAL A 59 0.01 2.37 -2.54
CA VAL A 59 -0.99 2.41 -3.60
C VAL A 59 -0.54 3.37 -4.69
N LEU A 60 -0.60 2.88 -5.92
CA LEU A 60 -0.26 3.61 -7.13
C LEU A 60 -1.53 3.87 -7.94
N HIS A 61 -1.55 4.97 -8.65
CA HIS A 61 -2.66 5.38 -9.51
C HIS A 61 -2.17 5.42 -10.96
N ASP A 62 -2.80 4.61 -11.81
CA ASP A 62 -2.56 4.58 -13.25
C ASP A 62 -3.80 5.06 -14.01
N ARG A 63 -3.58 5.95 -14.98
CA ARG A 63 -4.64 6.44 -15.87
C ARG A 63 -4.13 6.43 -17.30
N PHE A 64 -4.55 5.43 -18.07
CA PHE A 64 -4.25 5.31 -19.51
C PHE A 64 -5.32 5.98 -20.37
N SER A 65 -6.55 6.03 -19.87
CA SER A 65 -7.71 6.67 -20.53
C SER A 65 -8.79 6.94 -19.48
N ASP A 66 -9.89 7.59 -19.90
CA ASP A 66 -11.05 7.80 -19.02
C ASP A 66 -11.74 6.48 -18.60
N THR A 67 -11.56 5.41 -19.38
CA THR A 67 -12.10 4.09 -19.08
C THR A 67 -11.07 3.14 -18.46
N ASP A 68 -9.80 3.51 -18.46
CA ASP A 68 -8.70 2.73 -17.87
C ASP A 68 -7.98 3.60 -16.83
N ASN A 69 -8.64 3.71 -15.68
CA ASN A 69 -8.26 4.55 -14.56
C ASN A 69 -8.36 3.71 -13.28
N THR A 70 -7.21 3.28 -12.75
CA THR A 70 -7.15 2.26 -11.69
C THR A 70 -6.16 2.60 -10.58
N LEU A 71 -6.49 2.09 -9.39
CA LEU A 71 -5.59 2.01 -8.24
C LEU A 71 -5.10 0.58 -8.10
N PHE A 72 -3.82 0.41 -7.78
CA PHE A 72 -3.25 -0.91 -7.50
C PHE A 72 -2.16 -0.84 -6.45
N ILE A 73 -1.90 -1.95 -5.79
CA ILE A 73 -0.84 -2.06 -4.80
C ILE A 73 0.49 -2.31 -5.51
N GLY A 74 1.41 -1.35 -5.38
CA GLY A 74 2.76 -1.45 -5.95
C GLY A 74 3.79 -2.04 -5.01
N HIS A 75 3.56 -1.98 -3.70
CA HIS A 75 4.44 -2.54 -2.67
C HIS A 75 3.69 -2.83 -1.39
N VAL A 76 4.13 -3.86 -0.67
CA VAL A 76 3.57 -4.21 0.63
C VAL A 76 4.66 -4.54 1.64
N GLY A 77 4.34 -4.34 2.90
CA GLY A 77 5.11 -4.79 4.05
C GLY A 77 4.24 -4.96 5.28
N VAL A 78 4.85 -5.40 6.36
CA VAL A 78 4.18 -5.59 7.65
C VAL A 78 4.82 -4.67 8.68
N LEU A 79 3.98 -3.91 9.37
CA LEU A 79 4.38 -3.02 10.46
C LEU A 79 4.07 -3.68 11.79
N LEU A 80 5.08 -3.72 12.67
CA LEU A 80 5.00 -4.31 14.00
C LEU A 80 5.51 -3.33 15.06
N PRO A 81 4.89 -3.27 16.24
CA PRO A 81 5.43 -2.50 17.37
C PRO A 81 6.70 -3.15 17.91
N ALA A 82 7.68 -2.34 18.24
CA ALA A 82 8.87 -2.76 19.01
C ALA A 82 8.67 -2.46 20.49
N GLU A 83 9.44 -3.14 21.35
CA GLU A 83 9.32 -3.00 22.81
C GLU A 83 9.67 -1.60 23.32
N ASP A 84 10.53 -0.87 22.62
CA ASP A 84 10.99 0.47 22.99
C ASP A 84 10.08 1.61 22.48
N GLY A 85 8.91 1.29 21.92
CA GLY A 85 7.97 2.25 21.35
C GLY A 85 8.25 2.65 19.90
N SER A 86 9.34 2.19 19.31
CA SER A 86 9.60 2.27 17.89
C SER A 86 8.81 1.20 17.12
N LEU A 87 9.03 1.12 15.80
CA LEU A 87 8.33 0.19 14.92
C LEU A 87 9.34 -0.63 14.10
N TYR A 88 8.96 -1.85 13.77
CA TYR A 88 9.63 -2.66 12.76
C TYR A 88 8.79 -2.71 11.50
N PHE A 89 9.42 -2.46 10.36
CA PHE A 89 8.82 -2.65 9.06
C PHE A 89 9.52 -3.80 8.33
N ILE A 90 8.74 -4.82 7.99
CA ILE A 90 9.23 -6.02 7.30
C ILE A 90 8.75 -5.96 5.87
N GLU A 91 9.68 -5.97 4.93
CA GLU A 91 9.38 -5.90 3.49
C GLU A 91 10.27 -6.85 2.68
N LYS A 92 9.84 -7.12 1.46
CA LYS A 92 10.63 -7.78 0.43
C LYS A 92 10.69 -6.89 -0.79
N VAL A 93 11.86 -6.32 -1.07
CA VAL A 93 12.02 -5.30 -2.11
C VAL A 93 12.00 -5.91 -3.51
N ALA A 94 12.56 -7.12 -3.68
CA ALA A 94 12.56 -7.83 -4.95
C ALA A 94 12.39 -9.34 -4.72
N PHE A 95 11.88 -10.03 -5.73
CA PHE A 95 11.62 -11.47 -5.65
C PHE A 95 12.87 -12.29 -5.26
N GLN A 96 14.04 -11.87 -5.73
CA GLN A 96 15.31 -12.55 -5.49
C GLN A 96 16.04 -12.12 -4.23
N GLU A 97 15.57 -11.07 -3.55
CA GLU A 97 16.18 -10.56 -2.33
C GLU A 97 15.56 -11.19 -1.08
N PRO A 98 16.33 -11.29 0.01
CA PRO A 98 15.76 -11.71 1.30
C PRO A 98 14.78 -10.65 1.84
N TYR A 99 13.97 -11.07 2.81
CA TYR A 99 13.18 -10.11 3.58
C TYR A 99 14.11 -9.13 4.32
N ARG A 100 13.70 -7.86 4.32
CA ARG A 100 14.39 -6.78 5.03
C ARG A 100 13.59 -6.40 6.26
N LEU A 101 14.28 -6.25 7.39
CA LEU A 101 13.72 -5.67 8.61
C LEU A 101 14.30 -4.27 8.78
N VAL A 102 13.42 -3.27 8.79
CA VAL A 102 13.79 -1.87 8.97
C VAL A 102 13.21 -1.38 10.30
N LYS A 103 14.05 -0.83 11.17
CA LYS A 103 13.61 -0.17 12.40
C LYS A 103 13.36 1.31 12.12
N ILE A 104 12.20 1.80 12.47
CA ILE A 104 11.75 3.17 12.26
C ILE A 104 11.20 3.76 13.57
N GLN A 105 11.31 5.07 13.73
CA GLN A 105 10.89 5.75 14.95
C GLN A 105 9.38 5.93 15.04
N ASN A 106 8.75 6.25 13.89
CA ASN A 106 7.33 6.53 13.79
C ASN A 106 6.82 6.34 12.36
N ARG A 107 5.50 6.46 12.17
CA ARG A 107 4.86 6.29 10.85
C ARG A 107 5.23 7.37 9.84
N THR A 108 5.56 8.57 10.27
CA THR A 108 6.03 9.63 9.36
C THR A 108 7.39 9.28 8.75
N GLU A 109 8.30 8.71 9.53
CA GLU A 109 9.57 8.19 9.01
C GLU A 109 9.35 7.05 7.99
N LEU A 110 8.39 6.15 8.25
CA LEU A 110 8.00 5.12 7.29
C LEU A 110 7.43 5.75 6.00
N SER A 111 6.61 6.78 6.13
CA SER A 111 6.09 7.52 4.97
C SER A 111 7.23 8.09 4.12
N ASP A 112 8.18 8.76 4.73
CA ASP A 112 9.33 9.32 4.03
C ASP A 112 10.16 8.24 3.33
N TYR A 113 10.44 7.14 4.05
CA TYR A 113 11.17 5.99 3.52
C TYR A 113 10.50 5.37 2.27
N LEU A 114 9.17 5.20 2.30
CA LEU A 114 8.44 4.60 1.20
C LEU A 114 8.20 5.60 0.06
N MET A 115 7.87 6.85 0.40
CA MET A 115 7.52 7.86 -0.61
C MET A 115 8.74 8.35 -1.38
N GLU A 116 9.92 8.40 -0.79
CA GLU A 116 11.17 8.65 -1.52
C GLU A 116 11.35 7.67 -2.70
N LYS A 117 10.92 6.43 -2.52
CA LYS A 117 11.07 5.37 -3.52
C LYS A 117 9.88 5.26 -4.50
N TYR A 118 8.66 5.41 -4.01
CA TYR A 118 7.45 5.10 -4.78
C TYR A 118 6.66 6.33 -5.22
N ASP A 119 6.83 7.47 -4.55
CA ASP A 119 6.16 8.71 -4.92
C ASP A 119 7.05 9.55 -5.83
N THR A 120 7.16 9.11 -7.07
CA THR A 120 7.89 9.82 -8.13
C THR A 120 6.91 10.58 -9.01
N ALA A 121 7.18 11.87 -9.26
CA ALA A 121 6.34 12.69 -10.12
C ALA A 121 6.55 12.32 -11.58
N TRP A 122 5.55 11.71 -12.21
CA TRP A 122 5.61 11.30 -13.62
C TRP A 122 4.99 12.31 -14.58
N GLY A 123 4.48 13.45 -14.07
CA GLY A 123 3.77 14.44 -14.87
C GLY A 123 2.44 13.95 -15.43
N GLN A 124 1.87 12.91 -14.85
CA GLN A 124 0.53 12.39 -15.18
C GLN A 124 -0.54 13.09 -14.34
N ASP A 125 -1.76 13.13 -14.86
CA ASP A 125 -2.93 13.62 -14.16
C ASP A 125 -3.50 12.53 -13.24
N THR A 126 -2.68 12.11 -12.29
CA THR A 126 -2.97 11.06 -11.31
C THR A 126 -2.71 11.56 -9.89
N THR A 127 -3.33 10.91 -8.92
CA THR A 127 -3.02 11.11 -7.50
C THR A 127 -1.58 10.70 -7.22
N ARG A 128 -0.92 11.39 -6.31
CA ARG A 128 0.38 10.96 -5.77
C ARG A 128 0.23 9.59 -5.10
N SER A 129 1.28 8.79 -5.12
CA SER A 129 1.31 7.52 -4.38
C SER A 129 0.98 7.76 -2.90
N PHE A 130 0.24 6.86 -2.28
CA PHE A 130 -0.14 6.98 -0.88
C PHE A 130 -0.02 5.65 -0.16
N ILE A 131 -0.10 5.68 1.17
CA ILE A 131 0.13 4.53 2.02
C ILE A 131 -1.15 4.19 2.78
N MET A 132 -1.61 2.94 2.63
CA MET A 132 -2.66 2.38 3.47
C MET A 132 -2.06 1.56 4.60
N GLU A 133 -2.59 1.73 5.79
CA GLU A 133 -2.39 0.83 6.92
C GLU A 133 -3.67 0.04 7.12
N ASN A 134 -3.66 -1.24 6.79
CA ASN A 134 -4.88 -2.03 6.60
C ASN A 134 -5.82 -1.30 5.61
N ASP A 135 -7.05 -1.01 6.00
CA ASP A 135 -8.07 -0.34 5.19
C ASP A 135 -8.18 1.18 5.40
N GLU A 136 -7.24 1.78 6.10
CA GLU A 136 -7.21 3.22 6.36
C GLU A 136 -5.96 3.88 5.80
N LEU A 137 -6.07 5.17 5.46
CA LEU A 137 -4.88 5.97 5.14
C LEU A 137 -3.97 5.99 6.38
N MET A 138 -2.70 5.65 6.18
CA MET A 138 -1.75 5.58 7.30
C MET A 138 -1.58 6.95 7.97
N ASP A 139 -1.72 6.98 9.29
CA ASP A 139 -1.38 8.17 10.09
C ASP A 139 0.08 8.59 9.83
N GLY A 140 0.30 9.88 9.66
CA GLY A 140 1.63 10.41 9.36
C GLY A 140 2.04 10.26 7.88
N TYR A 141 1.16 9.73 7.01
CA TYR A 141 1.39 9.77 5.57
C TYR A 141 1.56 11.21 5.10
N ARG A 142 2.56 11.43 4.25
CA ARG A 142 2.76 12.63 3.46
C ARG A 142 3.42 12.30 2.13
N PRO A 143 3.19 13.09 1.08
CA PRO A 143 3.89 12.96 -0.19
C PRO A 143 5.40 13.09 -0.02
N ASN A 144 6.15 12.67 -1.05
CA ASN A 144 7.61 12.77 -1.03
C ASN A 144 8.08 14.19 -0.73
N PRO A 145 8.78 14.42 0.38
CA PRO A 145 9.20 15.76 0.77
C PRO A 145 10.23 16.39 -0.18
N LEU A 146 10.95 15.59 -0.96
CA LEU A 146 11.98 16.07 -1.90
C LEU A 146 11.38 16.71 -3.16
N ASP A 147 10.14 16.37 -3.51
CA ASP A 147 9.45 16.95 -4.67
C ASP A 147 8.86 18.35 -4.42
N SER A 148 8.74 18.74 -3.17
CA SER A 148 8.23 20.06 -2.79
C SER A 148 9.29 21.18 -2.90
N ALA A 149 10.51 20.86 -3.30
CA ALA A 149 11.64 21.78 -3.39
C ALA A 149 11.97 22.25 -4.83
N SER A 150 11.11 21.91 -5.80
CA SER A 150 11.27 22.33 -7.21
C SER A 150 10.29 23.40 -7.63
#